data_e28dc0acd1740e8e28976ba80b2bcb82
#
_entry.id   e28dc0acd1740e8e28976ba80b2bcb82
#
_cell.length_a   1.000
_cell.length_b   1.000
_cell.length_c   1.000
_cell.angle_alpha   90.00
_cell.angle_beta   90.00
_cell.angle_gamma   90.00
#
_symmetry.space_group_name_H-M   'P 1'
#
loop_
_entity.id
_entity.type
_entity.pdbx_description
1 polymer ?
#
loop_
_entity_poly.entity_id
_entity_poly.type
_entity_poly.pdbx_seq_one_letter_code
_entity_poly.pdbx_strand_id
1 'polypeptide(L)'
;PNHYHYSVYSTPSESLTDRFCRLDTKKFGKVKDITDKEYYTNSFHYDVRKHPTPFEKLAFEAPYPFYAAGGFIHYCEYPNLKQNPKALEAVWDWAYDKVGYLGTNTPIDQCYKCGFKGEFKATAKGFECPQCGNHDPETCDCVKRTCGYLGNPLKRPMVHGRHEEIVHRVKHLNMGMEKKMAKDEVRKNDEY
;
A
#
# COMPACT_ATOMS: atom_id res chain seq x y z
N PRO A 1 -21.45 37.61 -7.89
CA PRO A 1 -20.67 36.37 -8.04
C PRO A 1 -20.39 35.83 -6.66
N ASN A 2 -20.76 34.57 -6.44
CA ASN A 2 -20.46 33.88 -5.18
C ASN A 2 -18.96 33.55 -5.19
N HIS A 3 -18.22 34.05 -4.22
CA HIS A 3 -16.80 33.71 -4.04
C HIS A 3 -16.70 32.40 -3.23
N TYR A 4 -16.79 31.27 -3.93
CA TYR A 4 -16.56 29.97 -3.31
C TYR A 4 -15.08 29.64 -3.32
N HIS A 5 -14.59 29.07 -2.22
CA HIS A 5 -13.28 28.45 -2.13
C HIS A 5 -13.47 26.93 -2.27
N TYR A 6 -12.68 26.31 -3.13
CA TYR A 6 -12.75 24.88 -3.39
C TYR A 6 -11.46 24.20 -2.94
N SER A 7 -11.60 23.03 -2.37
CA SER A 7 -10.49 22.16 -2.02
C SER A 7 -10.73 20.79 -2.63
N VAL A 8 -9.71 20.24 -3.28
CA VAL A 8 -9.71 18.89 -3.85
C VAL A 8 -8.88 18.00 -2.94
N TYR A 9 -9.39 16.83 -2.61
CA TYR A 9 -8.65 15.83 -1.87
C TYR A 9 -8.78 14.46 -2.52
N SER A 10 -7.77 13.63 -2.31
CA SER A 10 -7.78 12.26 -2.76
C SER A 10 -8.53 11.41 -1.74
N THR A 11 -9.72 10.92 -2.11
CA THR A 11 -10.52 10.07 -1.24
C THR A 11 -10.35 8.60 -1.59
N PRO A 12 -10.19 7.72 -0.60
CA PRO A 12 -10.22 6.29 -0.83
C PRO A 12 -11.60 5.84 -1.32
N SER A 13 -11.61 5.10 -2.43
CA SER A 13 -12.84 4.55 -3.01
C SER A 13 -12.98 3.08 -2.64
N GLU A 14 -13.83 2.77 -1.66
CA GLU A 14 -13.99 1.40 -1.16
C GLU A 14 -14.75 0.49 -2.12
N SER A 15 -15.75 1.01 -2.83
CA SER A 15 -16.72 0.21 -3.56
C SER A 15 -16.77 0.46 -5.07
N LEU A 16 -15.85 1.26 -5.61
CA LEU A 16 -15.91 1.71 -7.01
C LEU A 16 -14.73 1.22 -7.87
N THR A 17 -13.67 0.70 -7.28
CA THR A 17 -12.43 0.35 -7.99
C THR A 17 -12.66 -0.65 -9.11
N ASP A 18 -13.32 -1.77 -8.86
CA ASP A 18 -13.63 -2.77 -9.86
C ASP A 18 -14.83 -2.36 -10.73
N ARG A 19 -15.83 -1.71 -10.15
CA ARG A 19 -17.02 -1.26 -10.88
C ARG A 19 -16.65 -0.32 -12.02
N PHE A 20 -15.86 0.71 -11.75
CA PHE A 20 -15.45 1.66 -12.78
C PHE A 20 -14.54 1.00 -13.82
N CYS A 21 -13.59 0.17 -13.40
CA CYS A 21 -12.74 -0.57 -14.33
C CYS A 21 -13.57 -1.44 -15.30
N ARG A 22 -14.60 -2.14 -14.80
CA ARG A 22 -15.52 -2.93 -15.65
C ARG A 22 -16.34 -2.07 -16.60
N LEU A 23 -16.85 -0.93 -16.14
CA LEU A 23 -17.62 0.00 -16.99
C LEU A 23 -16.75 0.58 -18.09
N ASP A 24 -15.54 0.99 -17.78
CA ASP A 24 -14.60 1.54 -18.75
C ASP A 24 -14.11 0.47 -19.73
N THR A 25 -13.85 -0.74 -19.27
CA THR A 25 -13.54 -1.88 -20.15
C THR A 25 -14.68 -2.17 -21.12
N LYS A 26 -15.94 -2.08 -20.66
CA LYS A 26 -17.10 -2.25 -21.53
C LYS A 26 -17.23 -1.13 -22.57
N LYS A 27 -16.87 0.09 -22.20
CA LYS A 27 -17.02 1.28 -23.06
C LYS A 27 -15.85 1.47 -24.03
N PHE A 28 -14.63 1.25 -23.57
CA PHE A 28 -13.42 1.59 -24.28
C PHE A 28 -12.57 0.36 -24.69
N GLY A 29 -12.97 -0.84 -24.27
CA GLY A 29 -12.19 -2.05 -24.46
C GLY A 29 -11.07 -2.19 -23.45
N LYS A 30 -10.22 -3.22 -23.63
CA LYS A 30 -9.02 -3.43 -22.81
C LYS A 30 -7.90 -2.52 -23.29
N VAL A 31 -7.58 -1.51 -22.49
CA VAL A 31 -6.47 -0.59 -22.71
C VAL A 31 -5.32 -0.98 -21.77
N LYS A 32 -4.15 -1.25 -22.34
CA LYS A 32 -2.95 -1.66 -21.59
C LYS A 32 -2.62 -0.68 -20.48
N ASP A 33 -2.29 -1.21 -19.30
CA ASP A 33 -1.95 -0.48 -18.08
C ASP A 33 -3.09 0.42 -17.51
N ILE A 34 -4.29 0.39 -18.12
CA ILE A 34 -5.45 1.16 -17.67
C ILE A 34 -6.61 0.23 -17.33
N THR A 35 -7.27 -0.36 -18.34
CA THR A 35 -8.45 -1.20 -18.16
C THR A 35 -8.19 -2.70 -18.33
N ASP A 36 -6.95 -3.11 -18.56
CA ASP A 36 -6.53 -4.51 -18.71
C ASP A 36 -6.45 -5.28 -17.39
N LYS A 37 -6.68 -4.61 -16.29
CA LYS A 37 -6.80 -5.16 -14.93
C LYS A 37 -8.27 -5.20 -14.51
N GLU A 38 -8.57 -5.97 -13.48
CA GLU A 38 -9.94 -6.12 -13.00
C GLU A 38 -10.39 -4.99 -12.06
N TYR A 39 -9.46 -4.14 -11.63
CA TYR A 39 -9.70 -3.02 -10.72
C TYR A 39 -8.73 -1.88 -10.96
N TYR A 40 -9.10 -0.68 -10.54
CA TYR A 40 -8.20 0.48 -10.48
C TYR A 40 -7.49 0.55 -9.14
N THR A 41 -6.22 0.95 -9.16
CA THR A 41 -5.51 1.34 -7.94
C THR A 41 -6.23 2.50 -7.29
N ASN A 42 -6.36 2.44 -5.97
CA ASN A 42 -7.08 3.45 -5.22
C ASN A 42 -6.33 4.78 -5.18
N SER A 43 -7.06 5.89 -5.25
CA SER A 43 -6.52 7.26 -5.21
C SER A 43 -5.44 7.49 -6.29
N PHE A 44 -4.41 8.27 -6.00
CA PHE A 44 -3.24 8.50 -6.86
C PHE A 44 -2.07 7.59 -6.51
N HIS A 45 -2.32 6.48 -5.82
CA HIS A 45 -1.26 5.56 -5.44
C HIS A 45 -0.66 4.86 -6.66
N TYR A 46 0.63 4.57 -6.57
CA TYR A 46 1.31 3.73 -7.55
C TYR A 46 0.66 2.34 -7.60
N ASP A 47 0.59 1.74 -8.78
CA ASP A 47 -0.03 0.42 -8.96
C ASP A 47 0.65 -0.62 -8.08
N VAL A 48 -0.13 -1.25 -7.20
CA VAL A 48 0.35 -2.24 -6.21
C VAL A 48 1.06 -3.45 -6.82
N ARG A 49 0.83 -3.71 -8.12
CA ARG A 49 1.39 -4.85 -8.85
C ARG A 49 2.75 -4.55 -9.51
N LYS A 50 3.18 -3.30 -9.56
CA LYS A 50 4.44 -2.87 -10.22
C LYS A 50 5.69 -3.02 -9.35
N HIS A 51 5.55 -3.49 -8.12
CA HIS A 51 6.64 -3.75 -7.18
C HIS A 51 7.66 -2.60 -7.03
N PRO A 52 7.22 -1.34 -6.88
CA PRO A 52 8.13 -0.21 -6.75
C PRO A 52 8.92 -0.28 -5.43
N THR A 53 10.11 0.30 -5.43
CA THR A 53 10.77 0.69 -4.18
C THR A 53 9.99 1.81 -3.49
N PRO A 54 10.19 2.07 -2.18
CA PRO A 54 9.56 3.21 -1.52
C PRO A 54 9.87 4.54 -2.23
N PHE A 55 11.09 4.70 -2.70
CA PHE A 55 11.53 5.91 -3.39
C PHE A 55 10.83 6.12 -4.73
N GLU A 56 10.75 5.08 -5.56
CA GLU A 56 10.02 5.13 -6.84
C GLU A 56 8.54 5.41 -6.63
N LYS A 57 7.93 4.76 -5.63
CA LYS A 57 6.53 4.99 -5.28
C LYS A 57 6.29 6.43 -4.84
N LEU A 58 7.07 6.92 -3.90
CA LEU A 58 6.93 8.28 -3.37
C LEU A 58 7.26 9.34 -4.42
N ALA A 59 8.27 9.12 -5.27
CA ALA A 59 8.59 10.01 -6.38
C ALA A 59 7.44 10.11 -7.40
N PHE A 60 6.77 9.00 -7.69
CA PHE A 60 5.58 8.99 -8.55
C PHE A 60 4.41 9.76 -7.92
N GLU A 61 4.20 9.60 -6.62
CA GLU A 61 3.04 10.16 -5.92
C GLU A 61 3.24 11.62 -5.46
N ALA A 62 4.48 12.07 -5.25
CA ALA A 62 4.80 13.39 -4.71
C ALA A 62 4.20 14.60 -5.47
N PRO A 63 4.01 14.57 -6.80
CA PRO A 63 3.40 15.70 -7.52
C PRO A 63 1.90 15.88 -7.27
N TYR A 64 1.17 14.83 -6.91
CA TYR A 64 -0.30 14.86 -6.82
C TYR A 64 -0.86 15.75 -5.72
N PRO A 65 -0.27 15.87 -4.52
CA PRO A 65 -0.73 16.78 -3.48
C PRO A 65 -0.80 18.24 -3.90
N PHE A 66 0.01 18.66 -4.87
CA PHE A 66 -0.06 19.99 -5.44
C PHE A 66 -1.44 20.28 -6.04
N TYR A 67 -2.06 19.29 -6.68
CA TYR A 67 -3.40 19.37 -7.28
C TYR A 67 -4.52 18.99 -6.30
N ALA A 68 -4.20 18.29 -5.24
CA ALA A 68 -5.12 17.80 -4.23
C ALA A 68 -4.82 18.47 -2.87
N ALA A 69 -4.92 19.81 -2.82
CA ALA A 69 -4.60 20.62 -1.66
C ALA A 69 -5.45 20.30 -0.41
N GLY A 70 -6.59 19.62 -0.58
CA GLY A 70 -7.44 19.15 0.51
C GLY A 70 -6.90 17.94 1.27
N GLY A 71 -5.91 17.25 0.74
CA GLY A 71 -5.22 16.15 1.43
C GLY A 71 -4.90 14.96 0.54
N PHE A 72 -3.75 14.36 0.83
CA PHE A 72 -3.28 13.10 0.29
C PHE A 72 -2.34 12.44 1.29
N ILE A 73 -2.50 11.15 1.52
CA ILE A 73 -1.61 10.38 2.40
C ILE A 73 -0.84 9.40 1.54
N HIS A 74 0.49 9.49 1.57
CA HIS A 74 1.37 8.51 0.96
C HIS A 74 1.54 7.32 1.90
N TYR A 75 1.32 6.10 1.41
CA TYR A 75 1.49 4.89 2.21
C TYR A 75 2.61 4.03 1.65
N CYS A 76 3.54 3.63 2.50
CA CYS A 76 4.52 2.60 2.20
C CYS A 76 4.30 1.37 3.07
N GLU A 77 4.33 0.20 2.44
CA GLU A 77 4.20 -1.10 3.08
C GLU A 77 5.61 -1.66 3.32
N TYR A 78 5.94 -1.97 4.57
CA TYR A 78 7.26 -2.47 4.96
C TYR A 78 7.17 -3.88 5.54
N PRO A 79 8.22 -4.70 5.39
CA PRO A 79 8.39 -5.90 6.21
C PRO A 79 8.63 -5.52 7.67
N ASN A 80 8.87 -6.50 8.53
CA ASN A 80 9.32 -6.22 9.89
C ASN A 80 10.75 -5.68 9.86
N LEU A 81 10.92 -4.39 10.13
CA LEU A 81 12.21 -3.69 10.10
C LEU A 81 12.91 -3.57 11.45
N LYS A 82 12.50 -4.33 12.47
CA LYS A 82 13.17 -4.31 13.81
C LYS A 82 14.67 -4.59 13.74
N GLN A 83 15.10 -5.40 12.77
CA GLN A 83 16.50 -5.75 12.56
C GLN A 83 17.27 -4.73 11.69
N ASN A 84 16.56 -3.84 11.01
CA ASN A 84 17.15 -2.82 10.14
C ASN A 84 16.35 -1.51 10.16
N PRO A 85 16.35 -0.78 11.29
CA PRO A 85 15.63 0.49 11.39
C PRO A 85 16.21 1.57 10.46
N LYS A 86 17.49 1.49 10.12
CA LYS A 86 18.13 2.44 9.19
C LYS A 86 17.51 2.46 7.80
N ALA A 87 16.99 1.33 7.32
CA ALA A 87 16.27 1.29 6.04
C ALA A 87 14.99 2.13 6.09
N LEU A 88 14.31 2.19 7.23
CA LEU A 88 13.14 3.04 7.43
C LEU A 88 13.54 4.51 7.53
N GLU A 89 14.59 4.80 8.30
CA GLU A 89 15.17 6.14 8.44
C GLU A 89 15.52 6.76 7.08
N ALA A 90 16.21 6.01 6.22
CA ALA A 90 16.56 6.46 4.88
C ALA A 90 15.34 6.84 4.02
N VAL A 91 14.23 6.11 4.15
CA VAL A 91 12.99 6.47 3.45
C VAL A 91 12.35 7.72 4.05
N TRP A 92 12.36 7.88 5.36
CA TRP A 92 11.84 9.06 6.03
C TRP A 92 12.64 10.32 5.69
N ASP A 93 13.97 10.23 5.71
CA ASP A 93 14.86 11.33 5.35
C ASP A 93 14.64 11.78 3.90
N TRP A 94 14.51 10.81 2.99
CA TRP A 94 14.21 11.11 1.60
C TRP A 94 12.83 11.77 1.43
N ALA A 95 11.85 11.34 2.19
CA ALA A 95 10.46 11.80 2.08
C ALA A 95 10.23 13.17 2.74
N TYR A 96 11.06 13.55 3.70
CA TYR A 96 10.84 14.67 4.61
C TYR A 96 10.51 15.99 3.93
N ASP A 97 11.19 16.30 2.83
CA ASP A 97 11.00 17.55 2.07
C ASP A 97 10.16 17.37 0.79
N LYS A 98 9.67 16.16 0.51
CA LYS A 98 9.00 15.82 -0.76
C LYS A 98 7.54 15.47 -0.62
N VAL A 99 7.13 14.96 0.54
CA VAL A 99 5.75 14.53 0.77
C VAL A 99 5.22 15.11 2.09
N GLY A 100 4.00 15.61 2.06
CA GLY A 100 3.41 16.30 3.22
C GLY A 100 2.91 15.34 4.32
N TYR A 101 2.58 14.09 3.96
CA TYR A 101 2.10 13.09 4.91
C TYR A 101 2.48 11.68 4.46
N LEU A 102 3.31 11.01 5.23
CA LEU A 102 3.75 9.64 5.00
C LEU A 102 3.20 8.68 6.06
N GLY A 103 2.43 7.69 5.60
CA GLY A 103 1.97 6.57 6.42
C GLY A 103 2.93 5.39 6.30
N THR A 104 3.43 4.91 7.43
CA THR A 104 4.32 3.75 7.52
C THR A 104 3.55 2.53 7.99
N ASN A 105 3.37 1.54 7.12
CA ASN A 105 2.64 0.31 7.42
C ASN A 105 3.60 -0.84 7.64
N THR A 106 3.54 -1.47 8.81
CA THR A 106 4.29 -2.66 9.17
C THR A 106 3.35 -3.81 9.54
N PRO A 107 3.77 -5.09 9.44
CA PRO A 107 2.94 -6.22 9.80
C PRO A 107 2.63 -6.25 11.30
N ILE A 108 1.35 -6.28 11.64
CA ILE A 108 0.84 -6.35 13.03
C ILE A 108 -0.25 -7.41 13.20
N ASP A 109 -0.33 -8.38 12.29
CA ASP A 109 -1.32 -9.45 12.38
C ASP A 109 -1.01 -10.38 13.57
N GLN A 110 -2.06 -10.92 14.19
CA GLN A 110 -1.94 -11.83 15.35
C GLN A 110 -2.87 -13.03 15.23
N CYS A 111 -2.35 -14.22 15.48
CA CYS A 111 -3.14 -15.44 15.62
C CYS A 111 -3.26 -15.81 17.10
N TYR A 112 -4.47 -15.79 17.64
CA TYR A 112 -4.72 -16.15 19.05
C TYR A 112 -4.70 -17.66 19.28
N LYS A 113 -4.82 -18.47 18.22
CA LYS A 113 -4.76 -19.93 18.32
C LYS A 113 -3.35 -20.48 18.56
N CYS A 114 -2.33 -19.90 17.91
CA CYS A 114 -0.94 -20.37 18.04
C CYS A 114 0.02 -19.31 18.59
N GLY A 115 -0.46 -18.09 18.89
CA GLY A 115 0.35 -16.99 19.41
C GLY A 115 1.23 -16.28 18.38
N PHE A 116 1.13 -16.61 17.09
CA PHE A 116 1.92 -15.94 16.04
C PHE A 116 1.62 -14.44 15.98
N LYS A 117 2.67 -13.64 15.85
CA LYS A 117 2.60 -12.19 15.62
C LYS A 117 3.50 -11.83 14.43
N GLY A 118 2.93 -11.16 13.45
CA GLY A 118 3.68 -10.80 12.25
C GLY A 118 2.79 -10.60 11.04
N GLU A 119 3.22 -11.06 9.88
CA GLU A 119 2.46 -10.93 8.64
C GLU A 119 1.73 -12.21 8.27
N PHE A 120 0.42 -12.13 8.05
CA PHE A 120 -0.36 -13.22 7.51
C PHE A 120 -0.17 -13.34 6.01
N LYS A 121 -0.20 -14.58 5.51
CA LYS A 121 -0.11 -14.88 4.09
C LYS A 121 -1.44 -14.63 3.41
N ALA A 122 -1.39 -13.94 2.27
CA ALA A 122 -2.52 -13.86 1.36
C ALA A 122 -2.67 -15.20 0.61
N THR A 123 -3.87 -15.76 0.61
CA THR A 123 -4.22 -17.00 -0.06
C THR A 123 -5.56 -16.86 -0.80
N ALA A 124 -5.95 -17.87 -1.57
CA ALA A 124 -7.24 -17.90 -2.23
C ALA A 124 -8.44 -17.86 -1.25
N LYS A 125 -8.21 -18.20 0.03
CA LYS A 125 -9.21 -18.13 1.10
C LYS A 125 -9.20 -16.82 1.89
N GLY A 126 -8.38 -15.86 1.47
CA GLY A 126 -8.12 -14.62 2.19
C GLY A 126 -6.75 -14.63 2.87
N PHE A 127 -6.69 -14.25 4.14
CA PHE A 127 -5.43 -14.19 4.90
C PHE A 127 -5.34 -15.31 5.91
N GLU A 128 -4.20 -16.01 5.95
CA GLU A 128 -3.94 -17.14 6.82
C GLU A 128 -2.70 -16.94 7.69
N CYS A 129 -2.76 -17.42 8.90
CA CYS A 129 -1.59 -17.50 9.78
C CYS A 129 -0.50 -18.37 9.17
N PRO A 130 0.73 -17.89 8.96
CA PRO A 130 1.79 -18.66 8.32
C PRO A 130 2.28 -19.84 9.17
N GLN A 131 1.99 -19.83 10.48
CA GLN A 131 2.44 -20.87 11.42
C GLN A 131 1.46 -22.04 11.52
N CYS A 132 0.15 -21.78 11.52
CA CYS A 132 -0.84 -22.84 11.77
C CYS A 132 -1.99 -22.91 10.76
N GLY A 133 -1.96 -22.06 9.70
CA GLY A 133 -3.00 -22.02 8.67
C GLY A 133 -4.37 -21.50 9.16
N ASN A 134 -4.44 -20.95 10.38
CA ASN A 134 -5.67 -20.41 10.91
C ASN A 134 -6.11 -19.18 10.12
N HIS A 135 -7.37 -19.11 9.71
CA HIS A 135 -8.00 -18.01 8.97
C HIS A 135 -9.37 -17.62 9.56
N ASP A 136 -9.71 -18.19 10.70
CA ASP A 136 -10.95 -17.88 11.39
C ASP A 136 -10.91 -16.43 11.95
N PRO A 137 -11.82 -15.54 11.52
CA PRO A 137 -11.82 -14.14 11.92
C PRO A 137 -12.04 -13.94 13.43
N GLU A 138 -12.58 -14.91 14.16
CA GLU A 138 -12.77 -14.78 15.61
C GLU A 138 -11.50 -15.05 16.40
N THR A 139 -10.56 -15.80 15.81
CA THR A 139 -9.29 -16.16 16.44
C THR A 139 -8.07 -15.63 15.69
N CYS A 140 -8.30 -14.82 14.65
CA CYS A 140 -7.28 -14.12 13.87
C CYS A 140 -7.55 -12.63 13.86
N ASP A 141 -6.58 -11.84 14.27
CA ASP A 141 -6.58 -10.40 14.03
C ASP A 141 -5.64 -10.08 12.84
N CYS A 142 -6.24 -10.01 11.67
CA CYS A 142 -5.56 -9.65 10.42
C CYS A 142 -5.73 -8.16 10.17
N VAL A 143 -4.67 -7.38 10.38
CA VAL A 143 -4.74 -5.92 10.29
C VAL A 143 -4.06 -5.45 9.02
N LYS A 144 -4.86 -4.98 8.08
CA LYS A 144 -4.39 -4.43 6.81
C LYS A 144 -4.94 -3.02 6.57
N ARG A 145 -4.20 -2.22 5.84
CA ARG A 145 -4.74 -0.97 5.32
C ARG A 145 -5.78 -1.30 4.25
N THR A 146 -7.04 -1.01 4.51
CA THR A 146 -8.12 -1.28 3.56
C THR A 146 -8.30 -0.14 2.58
N CYS A 147 -8.41 1.08 3.09
CA CYS A 147 -8.45 2.31 2.30
C CYS A 147 -7.53 3.35 2.94
N GLY A 148 -8.09 4.35 3.58
CA GLY A 148 -7.39 5.33 4.39
C GLY A 148 -7.25 4.93 5.87
N TYR A 149 -7.59 3.72 6.25
CA TYR A 149 -7.57 3.20 7.62
C TYR A 149 -7.10 1.74 7.67
N LEU A 150 -6.71 1.31 8.86
CA LEU A 150 -6.43 -0.09 9.15
C LEU A 150 -7.73 -0.84 9.49
N GLY A 151 -7.85 -2.05 9.03
CA GLY A 151 -9.02 -2.91 9.29
C GLY A 151 -8.72 -4.38 9.07
N ASN A 152 -9.64 -5.22 9.53
CA ASN A 152 -9.56 -6.66 9.34
C ASN A 152 -10.34 -7.07 8.08
N PRO A 153 -9.65 -7.46 6.98
CA PRO A 153 -10.32 -7.86 5.74
C PRO A 153 -11.10 -9.17 5.86
N LEU A 154 -10.87 -9.96 6.89
CA LEU A 154 -11.64 -11.19 7.16
C LEU A 154 -13.01 -10.89 7.78
N LYS A 155 -13.17 -9.74 8.46
CA LYS A 155 -14.42 -9.33 9.14
C LYS A 155 -15.24 -8.31 8.35
N ARG A 156 -14.61 -7.59 7.42
CA ARG A 156 -15.27 -6.50 6.68
C ARG A 156 -15.68 -6.92 5.29
N PRO A 157 -16.97 -6.84 4.94
CA PRO A 157 -17.41 -6.99 3.56
C PRO A 157 -16.76 -5.93 2.65
N MET A 158 -16.15 -6.38 1.56
CA MET A 158 -15.52 -5.51 0.57
C MET A 158 -15.89 -5.98 -0.84
N VAL A 159 -15.92 -5.05 -1.80
CA VAL A 159 -16.03 -5.42 -3.20
C VAL A 159 -14.77 -6.18 -3.65
N HIS A 160 -14.94 -7.05 -4.64
CA HIS A 160 -13.88 -7.93 -5.14
C HIS A 160 -12.60 -7.17 -5.47
N GLY A 161 -12.68 -6.08 -6.24
CA GLY A 161 -11.51 -5.30 -6.63
C GLY A 161 -10.74 -4.68 -5.47
N ARG A 162 -11.41 -4.36 -4.35
CA ARG A 162 -10.73 -3.91 -3.13
C ARG A 162 -9.98 -5.04 -2.45
N HIS A 163 -10.59 -6.21 -2.39
CA HIS A 163 -9.95 -7.39 -1.83
C HIS A 163 -8.70 -7.77 -2.62
N GLU A 164 -8.82 -7.84 -3.94
CA GLU A 164 -7.71 -8.11 -4.87
C GLU A 164 -6.57 -7.09 -4.72
N GLU A 165 -6.87 -5.79 -4.61
CA GLU A 165 -5.84 -4.77 -4.37
C GLU A 165 -5.05 -5.04 -3.08
N ILE A 166 -5.73 -5.41 -1.99
CA ILE A 166 -5.08 -5.70 -0.70
C ILE A 166 -4.21 -6.95 -0.80
N VAL A 167 -4.69 -7.98 -1.50
CA VAL A 167 -3.96 -9.25 -1.71
C VAL A 167 -2.71 -9.02 -2.57
N HIS A 168 -2.83 -8.24 -3.64
CA HIS A 168 -1.70 -7.95 -4.55
C HIS A 168 -0.72 -6.91 -4.00
N ARG A 169 -1.03 -6.28 -2.88
CA ARG A 169 -0.16 -5.25 -2.30
C ARG A 169 1.15 -5.85 -1.82
N VAL A 170 2.24 -5.38 -2.38
CA VAL A 170 3.59 -5.85 -2.07
C VAL A 170 4.25 -4.99 -1.00
N LYS A 171 5.29 -5.54 -0.36
CA LYS A 171 6.20 -4.77 0.46
C LYS A 171 7.17 -4.00 -0.43
N HIS A 172 7.34 -2.72 -0.15
CA HIS A 172 8.22 -1.85 -0.93
C HIS A 172 9.69 -2.02 -0.57
N LEU A 173 9.99 -2.53 0.63
CA LEU A 173 11.31 -3.03 1.02
C LEU A 173 11.22 -4.54 1.23
N ASN A 174 12.09 -5.28 0.58
CA ASN A 174 12.31 -6.70 0.86
C ASN A 174 13.79 -6.95 1.15
N MET A 175 14.13 -8.13 1.71
CA MET A 175 15.51 -8.45 2.13
C MET A 175 16.57 -8.31 1.02
N GLY A 176 16.18 -8.41 -0.27
CA GLY A 176 17.07 -8.20 -1.40
C GLY A 176 17.33 -6.72 -1.69
N MET A 177 16.34 -5.87 -1.51
CA MET A 177 16.45 -4.41 -1.66
C MET A 177 17.25 -3.79 -0.52
N GLU A 178 17.06 -4.25 0.72
CA GLU A 178 17.83 -3.81 1.88
C GLU A 178 19.33 -3.97 1.67
N LYS A 179 19.76 -5.13 1.12
CA LYS A 179 21.17 -5.39 0.82
C LYS A 179 21.72 -4.49 -0.29
N LYS A 180 20.90 -4.12 -1.26
CA LYS A 180 21.31 -3.22 -2.35
C LYS A 180 21.44 -1.79 -1.86
N MET A 181 20.48 -1.30 -1.06
CA MET A 181 20.52 0.05 -0.48
C MET A 181 21.73 0.24 0.42
N ALA A 182 22.03 -0.72 1.30
CA ALA A 182 23.22 -0.65 2.16
C ALA A 182 24.53 -0.61 1.36
N LYS A 183 24.61 -1.25 0.18
CA LYS A 183 25.77 -1.17 -0.70
C LYS A 183 25.88 0.16 -1.43
N ASP A 184 24.76 0.76 -1.81
CA ASP A 184 24.75 2.03 -2.53
C ASP A 184 25.05 3.21 -1.57
N GLU A 185 24.68 3.12 -0.30
CA GLU A 185 25.09 4.08 0.75
C GLU A 185 26.58 4.01 1.06
N VAL A 186 27.15 2.81 1.17
CA VAL A 186 28.60 2.63 1.37
C VAL A 186 29.38 3.26 0.21
N ARG A 187 28.95 3.06 -1.05
CA ARG A 187 29.60 3.68 -2.21
C ARG A 187 29.53 5.20 -2.22
N LYS A 188 28.43 5.81 -1.77
CA LYS A 188 28.32 7.28 -1.69
C LYS A 188 29.17 7.89 -0.59
N ASN A 189 29.46 7.16 0.48
CA ASN A 189 30.33 7.63 1.57
C ASN A 189 31.81 7.47 1.23
N ASP A 190 32.16 6.65 0.24
CA ASP A 190 33.53 6.48 -0.24
C ASP A 190 33.93 7.52 -1.32
N GLU A 191 32.97 8.32 -1.80
CA GLU A 191 33.18 9.36 -2.83
C GLU A 191 33.26 10.80 -2.25
N TYR A 192 33.37 10.95 -0.89
CA TYR A 192 33.56 12.26 -0.22
C TYR A 192 34.81 12.29 0.62
#